data_13c8c036c1b0c8e5462645bd8864b28d
#
_entry.id   13c8c036c1b0c8e5462645bd8864b28d
#
_cell.length_a   1.000
_cell.length_b   1.000
_cell.length_c   1.000
_cell.angle_alpha   90.00
_cell.angle_beta   90.00
_cell.angle_gamma   90.00
#
_symmetry.space_group_name_H-M   'P 1'
#
loop_
_entity.id
_entity.type
_entity.pdbx_description
1 polymer ?
#
loop_
_entity_poly.entity_id
_entity_poly.type
_entity_poly.pdbx_seq_one_letter_code
_entity_poly.pdbx_strand_id
1 'polypeptide(L)'
;MGSEMCIRDRNEVDYVKDDYDFIIIDCPPSLNMLTINSMTTADSVLVPIQCEYYALEGLSQLIHTINLVKERLNPNLNIDGVVFTMYDSRTNLSMQVVENVKQNLNQKVYNTLIPRNIRLAEAPSYGMPINMYDPKSAGAEAYMQLAEEVIKNK
;
A
#
# COMPACT_ATOMS: atom_id res chain seq x y z
N MET A 1 -27.25 3.44 -5.55
CA MET A 1 -26.23 4.38 -6.07
C MET A 1 -24.78 3.92 -5.81
N GLY A 2 -24.40 3.44 -4.63
CA GLY A 2 -23.02 2.99 -4.38
C GLY A 2 -22.60 1.72 -5.14
N SER A 3 -23.47 0.74 -5.26
CA SER A 3 -23.17 -0.54 -5.95
C SER A 3 -22.98 -0.40 -7.46
N GLU A 4 -23.71 0.48 -8.11
CA GLU A 4 -23.60 0.70 -9.57
C GLU A 4 -22.28 1.37 -9.97
N MET A 5 -21.76 2.28 -9.14
CA MET A 5 -20.49 2.94 -9.37
C MET A 5 -19.31 1.96 -9.20
N CYS A 6 -19.34 1.11 -8.18
CA CYS A 6 -18.33 0.06 -7.99
C CYS A 6 -18.30 -0.95 -9.15
N ILE A 7 -19.44 -1.34 -9.69
CA ILE A 7 -19.54 -2.25 -10.85
C ILE A 7 -18.97 -1.59 -12.10
N ARG A 8 -19.21 -0.29 -12.30
CA ARG A 8 -18.69 0.45 -13.44
C ARG A 8 -17.16 0.54 -13.40
N ASP A 9 -16.60 0.90 -12.25
CA ASP A 9 -15.14 1.00 -12.08
C ASP A 9 -14.45 -0.34 -12.36
N ARG A 10 -15.03 -1.45 -11.90
CA ARG A 10 -14.54 -2.80 -12.18
C ARG A 10 -14.58 -3.12 -13.68
N ASN A 11 -15.66 -2.80 -14.37
CA ASN A 11 -15.79 -3.03 -15.80
C ASN A 11 -14.74 -2.24 -16.60
N GLU A 12 -14.45 -0.98 -16.21
CA GLU A 12 -13.41 -0.17 -16.88
C GLU A 12 -12.00 -0.77 -16.70
N VAL A 13 -11.70 -1.30 -15.52
CA VAL A 13 -10.42 -2.00 -15.29
C VAL A 13 -10.36 -3.31 -16.10
N ASP A 14 -11.47 -4.04 -16.22
CA ASP A 14 -11.54 -5.29 -16.98
C ASP A 14 -11.22 -5.10 -18.48
N TYR A 15 -11.43 -3.91 -19.05
CA TYR A 15 -11.07 -3.64 -20.45
C TYR A 15 -9.55 -3.59 -20.71
N VAL A 16 -8.76 -3.25 -19.70
CA VAL A 16 -7.32 -3.04 -19.84
C VAL A 16 -6.47 -4.08 -19.10
N LYS A 17 -7.08 -4.97 -18.32
CA LYS A 17 -6.35 -5.92 -17.47
C LYS A 17 -5.45 -6.89 -18.25
N ASP A 18 -5.83 -7.22 -19.49
CA ASP A 18 -5.07 -8.15 -20.32
C ASP A 18 -3.86 -7.48 -21.00
N ASP A 19 -3.79 -6.14 -20.95
CA ASP A 19 -2.69 -5.36 -21.53
C ASP A 19 -1.55 -5.11 -20.51
N TYR A 20 -1.76 -5.42 -19.23
CA TYR A 20 -0.82 -5.10 -18.16
C TYR A 20 -0.64 -6.26 -17.17
N ASP A 21 0.60 -6.45 -16.71
CA ASP A 21 0.91 -7.41 -15.63
C ASP A 21 0.42 -6.93 -14.26
N PHE A 22 0.37 -5.61 -14.05
CA PHE A 22 -0.08 -4.95 -12.82
C PHE A 22 -0.88 -3.69 -13.15
N ILE A 23 -1.98 -3.51 -12.43
CA ILE A 23 -2.76 -2.27 -12.40
C ILE A 23 -2.73 -1.77 -10.96
N ILE A 24 -2.13 -0.61 -10.73
CA ILE A 24 -2.01 -0.02 -9.40
C ILE A 24 -3.00 1.13 -9.27
N ILE A 25 -3.90 1.02 -8.27
CA ILE A 25 -4.89 2.03 -7.96
C ILE A 25 -4.41 2.80 -6.72
N ASP A 26 -3.95 4.04 -6.93
CA ASP A 26 -3.59 4.92 -5.83
C ASP A 26 -4.86 5.51 -5.19
N CYS A 27 -4.98 5.38 -3.87
CA CYS A 27 -6.14 5.79 -3.11
C CYS A 27 -5.79 6.89 -2.10
N PRO A 28 -6.67 7.88 -1.90
CA PRO A 28 -6.48 8.84 -0.83
C PRO A 28 -6.52 8.15 0.55
N PRO A 29 -5.87 8.72 1.58
CA PRO A 29 -5.76 8.12 2.91
C PRO A 29 -7.09 8.05 3.69
N SER A 30 -8.16 8.59 3.12
CA SER A 30 -9.50 8.57 3.72
C SER A 30 -10.29 7.35 3.27
N LEU A 31 -10.99 6.70 4.20
CA LEU A 31 -11.92 5.60 3.92
C LEU A 31 -13.25 6.14 3.35
N ASN A 32 -13.16 6.82 2.23
CA ASN A 32 -14.31 7.36 1.50
C ASN A 32 -14.83 6.42 0.40
N MET A 33 -15.83 6.85 -0.34
CA MET A 33 -16.44 6.05 -1.42
C MET A 33 -15.42 5.66 -2.51
N LEU A 34 -14.45 6.51 -2.81
CA LEU A 34 -13.42 6.21 -3.83
C LEU A 34 -12.53 5.05 -3.38
N THR A 35 -12.12 5.03 -2.13
CA THR A 35 -11.32 3.94 -1.55
C THR A 35 -12.11 2.63 -1.52
N ILE A 36 -13.40 2.68 -1.17
CA ILE A 36 -14.28 1.51 -1.18
C ILE A 36 -14.47 0.98 -2.62
N ASN A 37 -14.66 1.86 -3.59
CA ASN A 37 -14.77 1.47 -5.00
C ASN A 37 -13.49 0.80 -5.50
N SER A 38 -12.33 1.37 -5.17
CA SER A 38 -11.02 0.79 -5.51
C SER A 38 -10.85 -0.61 -4.91
N MET A 39 -11.18 -0.81 -3.64
CA MET A 39 -11.14 -2.11 -2.98
C MET A 39 -12.14 -3.11 -3.58
N THR A 40 -13.29 -2.63 -4.07
CA THR A 40 -14.29 -3.49 -4.72
C THR A 40 -13.79 -4.00 -6.07
N THR A 41 -12.96 -3.23 -6.75
CA THR A 41 -12.40 -3.53 -8.07
C THR A 41 -11.10 -4.34 -7.98
N ALA A 42 -10.30 -4.12 -6.95
CA ALA A 42 -8.97 -4.70 -6.79
C ALA A 42 -9.01 -6.20 -6.43
N ASP A 43 -7.95 -6.92 -6.80
CA ASP A 43 -7.70 -8.29 -6.36
C ASP A 43 -7.05 -8.33 -4.97
N SER A 44 -6.19 -7.35 -4.68
CA SER A 44 -5.48 -7.24 -3.41
C SER A 44 -5.20 -5.80 -2.99
N VAL A 45 -4.93 -5.62 -1.70
CA VAL A 45 -4.56 -4.34 -1.10
C VAL A 45 -3.16 -4.45 -0.51
N LEU A 46 -2.24 -3.61 -1.00
CA LEU A 46 -0.96 -3.35 -0.35
C LEU A 46 -1.13 -2.15 0.58
N VAL A 47 -0.78 -2.32 1.85
CA VAL A 47 -1.03 -1.33 2.90
C VAL A 47 0.28 -0.63 3.31
N PRO A 48 0.55 0.59 2.86
CA PRO A 48 1.66 1.38 3.39
C PRO A 48 1.30 1.95 4.76
N ILE A 49 2.23 1.83 5.73
CA ILE A 49 2.06 2.37 7.07
C ILE A 49 3.31 3.14 7.51
N GLN A 50 3.13 4.30 8.10
CA GLN A 50 4.24 5.08 8.66
C GLN A 50 4.68 4.49 9.99
N CYS A 51 6.01 4.54 10.28
CA CYS A 51 6.57 4.09 11.56
C CYS A 51 6.35 5.13 12.66
N GLU A 52 5.08 5.37 13.02
CA GLU A 52 4.65 6.33 14.02
C GLU A 52 3.83 5.67 15.14
N TYR A 53 3.67 6.37 16.26
CA TYR A 53 3.05 5.82 17.48
C TYR A 53 1.65 5.23 17.27
N TYR A 54 0.81 5.87 16.46
CA TYR A 54 -0.56 5.42 16.18
C TYR A 54 -0.68 4.41 15.02
N ALA A 55 0.43 3.88 14.54
CA ALA A 55 0.47 2.98 13.40
C ALA A 55 -0.44 1.75 13.55
N LEU A 56 -0.43 1.11 14.71
CA LEU A 56 -1.25 -0.08 14.99
C LEU A 56 -2.75 0.21 15.01
N GLU A 57 -3.15 1.33 15.60
CA GLU A 57 -4.56 1.70 15.68
C GLU A 57 -5.12 1.97 14.29
N GLY A 58 -4.44 2.80 13.49
CA GLY A 58 -4.83 3.08 12.10
C GLY A 58 -4.86 1.83 11.23
N LEU A 59 -3.86 0.93 11.39
CA LEU A 59 -3.80 -0.33 10.67
C LEU A 59 -4.97 -1.25 11.04
N SER A 60 -5.31 -1.36 12.31
CA SER A 60 -6.43 -2.20 12.77
C SER A 60 -7.77 -1.72 12.21
N GLN A 61 -8.00 -0.41 12.17
CA GLN A 61 -9.21 0.18 11.58
C GLN A 61 -9.28 -0.07 10.06
N LEU A 62 -8.16 0.07 9.36
CA LEU A 62 -8.09 -0.20 7.93
C LEU A 62 -8.36 -1.68 7.61
N ILE A 63 -7.74 -2.61 8.34
CA ILE A 63 -7.96 -4.05 8.17
C ILE A 63 -9.43 -4.40 8.44
N HIS A 64 -10.04 -3.83 9.47
CA HIS A 64 -11.47 -4.01 9.71
C HIS A 64 -12.32 -3.58 8.51
N THR A 65 -12.00 -2.42 7.91
CA THR A 65 -12.71 -1.92 6.73
C THR A 65 -12.50 -2.82 5.51
N ILE A 66 -11.26 -3.30 5.27
CA ILE A 66 -10.97 -4.24 4.19
C ILE A 66 -11.80 -5.53 4.35
N ASN A 67 -11.90 -6.05 5.56
CA ASN A 67 -12.70 -7.24 5.86
C ASN A 67 -14.19 -7.00 5.60
N LEU A 68 -14.74 -5.82 5.94
CA LEU A 68 -16.12 -5.47 5.61
C LEU A 68 -16.36 -5.39 4.10
N VAL A 69 -15.43 -4.83 3.35
CA VAL A 69 -15.50 -4.82 1.88
C VAL A 69 -15.44 -6.23 1.33
N LYS A 70 -14.53 -7.06 1.85
CA LYS A 70 -14.42 -8.47 1.47
C LYS A 70 -15.71 -9.25 1.70
N GLU A 71 -16.33 -9.07 2.86
CA GLU A 71 -17.57 -9.78 3.21
C GLU A 71 -18.78 -9.34 2.37
N ARG A 72 -18.87 -8.05 2.02
CA ARG A 72 -20.09 -7.45 1.46
C ARG A 72 -20.03 -7.15 -0.02
N LEU A 73 -18.86 -6.83 -0.55
CA LEU A 73 -18.69 -6.26 -1.89
C LEU A 73 -17.74 -7.04 -2.79
N ASN A 74 -16.62 -7.53 -2.26
CA ASN A 74 -15.61 -8.24 -3.04
C ASN A 74 -15.03 -9.44 -2.26
N PRO A 75 -15.66 -10.61 -2.31
CA PRO A 75 -15.20 -11.80 -1.57
C PRO A 75 -13.79 -12.27 -1.92
N ASN A 76 -13.28 -11.90 -3.10
CA ASN A 76 -11.95 -12.28 -3.58
C ASN A 76 -10.85 -11.33 -3.10
N LEU A 77 -11.21 -10.19 -2.50
CA LEU A 77 -10.24 -9.21 -2.02
C LEU A 77 -9.32 -9.82 -0.97
N ASN A 78 -8.02 -9.66 -1.15
CA ASN A 78 -7.01 -10.11 -0.20
C ASN A 78 -6.12 -8.96 0.26
N ILE A 79 -5.50 -9.10 1.43
CA ILE A 79 -4.42 -8.21 1.86
C ILE A 79 -3.12 -8.81 1.33
N ASP A 80 -2.47 -8.14 0.40
CA ASP A 80 -1.20 -8.59 -0.17
C ASP A 80 -0.07 -8.48 0.87
N GLY A 81 -0.08 -7.43 1.64
CA GLY A 81 0.83 -7.24 2.76
C GLY A 81 0.88 -5.80 3.25
N VAL A 82 1.62 -5.63 4.35
CA VAL A 82 1.90 -4.32 4.97
C VAL A 82 3.34 -3.94 4.69
N VAL A 83 3.58 -2.72 4.21
CA VAL A 83 4.90 -2.14 4.00
C VAL A 83 5.11 -0.94 4.91
N PHE A 84 6.24 -0.93 5.63
CA PHE A 84 6.59 0.20 6.48
C PHE A 84 7.23 1.32 5.67
N THR A 85 6.76 2.54 5.91
CA THR A 85 7.29 3.76 5.30
C THR A 85 7.78 4.73 6.38
N MET A 86 8.52 5.76 5.97
CA MET A 86 9.10 6.76 6.87
C MET A 86 9.96 6.14 7.99
N TYR A 87 10.57 4.97 7.71
CA TYR A 87 11.42 4.29 8.66
C TYR A 87 12.71 5.09 8.94
N ASP A 88 12.99 5.34 10.19
CA ASP A 88 14.25 5.96 10.64
C ASP A 88 14.98 5.03 11.60
N SER A 89 16.07 4.41 11.11
CA SER A 89 16.88 3.45 11.87
C SER A 89 17.58 4.06 13.09
N ARG A 90 17.65 5.39 13.19
CA ARG A 90 18.25 6.10 14.32
C ARG A 90 17.29 6.20 15.52
N THR A 91 16.02 5.88 15.33
CA THR A 91 15.01 6.01 16.38
C THR A 91 14.57 4.64 16.89
N ASN A 92 14.51 4.48 18.20
CA ASN A 92 13.94 3.29 18.83
C ASN A 92 12.45 3.14 18.51
N LEU A 93 11.74 4.26 18.31
CA LEU A 93 10.32 4.26 17.97
C LEU A 93 10.05 3.47 16.68
N SER A 94 10.79 3.74 15.61
CA SER A 94 10.59 3.04 14.32
C SER A 94 10.81 1.53 14.48
N MET A 95 11.83 1.10 15.21
CA MET A 95 12.09 -0.32 15.48
C MET A 95 10.95 -0.95 16.29
N GLN A 96 10.53 -0.30 17.37
CA GLN A 96 9.43 -0.79 18.22
C GLN A 96 8.11 -0.90 17.47
N VAL A 97 7.78 0.06 16.59
CA VAL A 97 6.57 -0.01 15.77
C VAL A 97 6.62 -1.21 14.83
N VAL A 98 7.74 -1.43 14.13
CA VAL A 98 7.91 -2.58 13.23
C VAL A 98 7.76 -3.91 13.98
N GLU A 99 8.44 -4.05 15.13
CA GLU A 99 8.34 -5.27 15.95
C GLU A 99 6.93 -5.49 16.48
N ASN A 100 6.29 -4.44 16.98
CA ASN A 100 4.96 -4.53 17.55
C ASN A 100 3.91 -4.92 16.50
N VAL A 101 4.00 -4.34 15.29
CA VAL A 101 3.12 -4.74 14.19
C VAL A 101 3.38 -6.19 13.79
N LYS A 102 4.64 -6.61 13.63
CA LYS A 102 4.99 -7.99 13.27
C LYS A 102 4.51 -9.02 14.30
N GLN A 103 4.50 -8.68 15.58
CA GLN A 103 4.07 -9.58 16.66
C GLN A 103 2.53 -9.68 16.78
N ASN A 104 1.81 -8.58 16.49
CA ASN A 104 0.37 -8.50 16.74
C ASN A 104 -0.48 -8.60 15.47
N LEU A 105 0.14 -8.59 14.29
CA LEU A 105 -0.55 -8.64 13.02
C LEU A 105 -0.49 -10.07 12.43
N ASN A 106 -1.65 -10.64 12.13
CA ASN A 106 -1.76 -11.93 11.43
C ASN A 106 -1.63 -11.79 9.90
N GLN A 107 -1.28 -10.62 9.40
CA GLN A 107 -1.11 -10.35 7.98
C GLN A 107 0.36 -10.39 7.59
N LYS A 108 0.63 -10.66 6.33
CA LYS A 108 1.98 -10.60 5.77
C LYS A 108 2.55 -9.19 5.92
N VAL A 109 3.80 -9.12 6.36
CA VAL A 109 4.57 -7.88 6.41
C VAL A 109 5.74 -8.01 5.45
N TYR A 110 5.91 -7.04 4.58
CA TYR A 110 7.05 -6.98 3.67
C TYR A 110 8.36 -6.81 4.45
N ASN A 111 9.44 -7.42 3.94
CA ASN A 111 10.76 -7.28 4.56
C ASN A 111 11.37 -5.91 4.27
N THR A 112 11.03 -5.37 3.11
CA THR A 112 11.49 -4.05 2.68
C THR A 112 10.91 -2.95 3.55
N LEU A 113 11.79 -2.06 4.05
CA LEU A 113 11.43 -0.86 4.81
C LEU A 113 11.74 0.36 3.95
N ILE A 114 10.75 1.22 3.70
CA ILE A 114 10.97 2.47 2.97
C ILE A 114 11.48 3.54 3.93
N PRO A 115 12.72 4.02 3.76
CA PRO A 115 13.32 4.95 4.70
C PRO A 115 12.71 6.34 4.60
N ARG A 116 12.80 7.10 5.69
CA ARG A 116 12.59 8.55 5.65
C ARG A 116 13.72 9.16 4.84
N ASN A 117 13.42 9.63 3.62
CA ASN A 117 14.43 10.13 2.68
C ASN A 117 13.91 11.40 2.00
N ILE A 118 14.74 12.46 2.03
CA ILE A 118 14.37 13.76 1.47
C ILE A 118 14.20 13.70 -0.05
N ARG A 119 14.94 12.82 -0.75
CA ARG A 119 14.83 12.65 -2.21
C ARG A 119 13.47 12.11 -2.63
N LEU A 120 12.85 11.26 -1.78
CA LEU A 120 11.47 10.81 -2.00
C LEU A 120 10.45 11.93 -1.87
N ALA A 121 10.71 12.93 -1.03
CA ALA A 121 9.85 14.09 -0.88
C ALA A 121 10.06 15.13 -2.01
N GLU A 122 11.27 15.22 -2.55
CA GLU A 122 11.61 16.15 -3.63
C GLU A 122 11.13 15.68 -5.01
N ALA A 123 11.28 14.39 -5.33
CA ALA A 123 10.99 13.82 -6.64
C ALA A 123 9.60 14.22 -7.21
N PRO A 124 8.50 14.20 -6.43
CA PRO A 124 7.19 14.66 -6.92
C PRO A 124 7.15 16.13 -7.35
N SER A 125 7.96 16.99 -6.72
CA SER A 125 8.04 18.43 -7.09
C SER A 125 8.64 18.62 -8.48
N TYR A 126 9.39 17.65 -8.97
CA TYR A 126 9.95 17.63 -10.32
C TYR A 126 9.13 16.79 -11.31
N GLY A 127 8.00 16.23 -10.87
CA GLY A 127 7.17 15.34 -11.70
C GLY A 127 7.88 14.06 -12.12
N MET A 128 8.87 13.60 -11.36
CA MET A 128 9.69 12.43 -11.68
C MET A 128 9.52 11.33 -10.63
N PRO A 129 9.50 10.06 -11.05
CA PRO A 129 9.62 8.96 -10.10
C PRO A 129 11.05 8.90 -9.53
N ILE A 130 11.19 8.38 -8.31
CA ILE A 130 12.46 8.40 -7.58
C ILE A 130 13.61 7.70 -8.32
N ASN A 131 13.32 6.63 -9.05
CA ASN A 131 14.32 5.89 -9.83
C ASN A 131 14.87 6.68 -11.04
N MET A 132 14.16 7.73 -11.48
CA MET A 132 14.64 8.66 -12.51
C MET A 132 15.24 9.93 -11.90
N TYR A 133 14.69 10.38 -10.75
CA TYR A 133 15.15 11.59 -10.07
C TYR A 133 16.51 11.38 -9.38
N ASP A 134 16.62 10.34 -8.55
CA ASP A 134 17.87 9.98 -7.87
C ASP A 134 17.97 8.45 -7.70
N PRO A 135 18.41 7.73 -8.76
CA PRO A 135 18.43 6.26 -8.76
C PRO A 135 19.37 5.64 -7.74
N LYS A 136 20.33 6.42 -7.18
CA LYS A 136 21.28 5.96 -6.17
C LYS A 136 20.87 6.31 -4.75
N SER A 137 19.74 6.95 -4.56
CA SER A 137 19.23 7.25 -3.22
C SER A 137 18.76 6.01 -2.50
N ALA A 138 18.89 5.98 -1.17
CA ALA A 138 18.36 4.90 -0.34
C ALA A 138 16.84 4.71 -0.54
N GLY A 139 16.12 5.77 -0.90
CA GLY A 139 14.70 5.70 -1.26
C GLY A 139 14.45 4.95 -2.55
N ALA A 140 15.26 5.20 -3.60
CA ALA A 140 15.16 4.48 -4.87
C ALA A 140 15.46 2.99 -4.70
N GLU A 141 16.56 2.68 -4.02
CA GLU A 141 16.95 1.29 -3.73
C GLU A 141 15.84 0.54 -2.97
N ALA A 142 15.26 1.15 -1.93
CA ALA A 142 14.19 0.54 -1.16
C ALA A 142 12.93 0.29 -2.00
N TYR A 143 12.52 1.23 -2.85
CA TYR A 143 11.38 1.02 -3.74
C TYR A 143 11.64 -0.05 -4.80
N MET A 144 12.86 -0.17 -5.31
CA MET A 144 13.22 -1.26 -6.22
C MET A 144 13.16 -2.63 -5.52
N GLN A 145 13.66 -2.72 -4.29
CA GLN A 145 13.56 -3.94 -3.47
C GLN A 145 12.09 -4.29 -3.18
N LEU A 146 11.24 -3.31 -2.85
CA LEU A 146 9.82 -3.53 -2.66
C LEU A 146 9.16 -4.07 -3.93
N ALA A 147 9.47 -3.48 -5.09
CA ALA A 147 8.92 -3.94 -6.37
C ALA A 147 9.31 -5.40 -6.66
N GLU A 148 10.57 -5.77 -6.44
CA GLU A 148 11.02 -7.15 -6.58
C GLU A 148 10.32 -8.11 -5.60
N GLU A 149 10.10 -7.67 -4.36
CA GLU A 149 9.41 -8.45 -3.35
C GLU A 149 7.93 -8.64 -3.70
N VAL A 150 7.26 -7.62 -4.24
CA VAL A 150 5.88 -7.71 -4.74
C VAL A 150 5.79 -8.68 -5.91
N ILE A 151 6.68 -8.58 -6.90
CA ILE A 151 6.68 -9.45 -8.09
C ILE A 151 6.91 -10.92 -7.71
N LYS A 152 7.81 -11.21 -6.77
CA LYS A 152 8.10 -12.58 -6.32
C LYS A 152 6.97 -13.23 -5.54
N ASN A 153 6.06 -12.43 -5.00
CA ASN A 153 4.94 -12.91 -4.19
C ASN A 153 3.65 -13.17 -5.01
N LYS A 154 3.70 -12.94 -6.31
CA LYS A 154 2.65 -13.23 -7.27
C LYS A 154 2.84 -14.63 -7.85
#